data_697805bf3d5dc124dfa4e08b443be527
#
_entry.id   697805bf3d5dc124dfa4e08b443be527
#
_cell.length_a   1.000
_cell.length_b   1.000
_cell.length_c   1.000
_cell.angle_alpha   90.00
_cell.angle_beta   90.00
_cell.angle_gamma   90.00
#
_symmetry.space_group_name_H-M   'P 1'
#
loop_
_entity.id
_entity.type
_entity.pdbx_description
1 polymer ?
#
loop_
_entity_poly.entity_id
_entity_poly.type
_entity_poly.pdbx_seq_one_letter_code
_entity_poly.pdbx_strand_id
1 'polypeptide(L)'
;TGLPLLFTPNVSTTYSILSLSDITGCPGSITNPALVVTVNEYPTLSVSTANPIICQGQSTILDFNLTGTPNFNVVGTFGSVPTNLTLDASGNDASGNPISVNPNSTTTYDFTTITGNNGCVSTLSNSITITVNPAINAGNNAFLSVCSDDVNTYELRNLIGPGQDTTGYWTTASGSQLPVNPNYTFNPQTMPAGNYTYTVEGAPCPNDLATVNITFVSPPFSGFASNQEICINDYIGGNTFNLNTLLTNADAGGVWSFSGSVIPAQINPSTYGDGVYQFDYEVFGIAPCNDMTTSVSLTINPEPVVGSFTTNIPVVAQGFDVDVIVDMTIGSPPFTVTVVDDEVPSNNYIINVNPPNMSGLVNVIPNNIPITTYTLTGIVDSKGCSTTSNLTTQVIVDPYPYIDPFTTSTAVICEGDNASISVVLTLGEAPIVVDYSYNGNNYTYNLGSIGQITPISATIPIDISGLQIGSNQITINSLTDNSGVTTPSNQL
;
A
#
# COMPACT_ATOMS: atom_id res chain seq x y z
N THR A 1 -11.91 -115.00 47.83
CA THR A 1 -12.13 -113.65 47.28
C THR A 1 -11.97 -112.65 48.42
N GLY A 2 -10.73 -112.13 48.57
CA GLY A 2 -10.40 -111.14 49.52
C GLY A 2 -10.97 -109.79 49.14
N LEU A 3 -11.53 -109.06 50.10
CA LEU A 3 -11.91 -107.64 49.89
C LEU A 3 -10.64 -106.80 49.59
N PRO A 4 -10.65 -105.85 48.71
CA PRO A 4 -9.48 -104.99 48.47
C PRO A 4 -9.17 -104.23 49.77
N LEU A 5 -7.90 -104.15 50.13
CA LEU A 5 -7.43 -103.26 51.20
C LEU A 5 -7.28 -101.86 50.57
N LEU A 6 -8.04 -100.93 51.18
CA LEU A 6 -7.99 -99.55 50.78
C LEU A 6 -6.94 -98.82 51.60
N PHE A 7 -6.02 -98.14 50.93
CA PHE A 7 -5.02 -97.27 51.58
C PHE A 7 -5.24 -95.81 51.14
N THR A 8 -5.12 -94.84 52.00
CA THR A 8 -5.20 -93.40 51.69
C THR A 8 -3.96 -92.66 52.26
N PRO A 9 -2.80 -92.95 51.63
CA PRO A 9 -1.60 -92.28 52.13
C PRO A 9 -1.52 -90.82 51.76
N ASN A 10 -1.10 -89.92 52.64
CA ASN A 10 -0.87 -88.48 52.41
C ASN A 10 0.53 -88.17 51.93
N VAL A 11 1.45 -89.21 51.96
CA VAL A 11 2.82 -89.13 51.50
C VAL A 11 3.16 -90.45 50.77
N SER A 12 4.08 -90.37 49.83
CA SER A 12 4.53 -91.58 49.13
C SER A 12 4.96 -92.62 50.15
N THR A 13 4.34 -93.78 50.10
CA THR A 13 4.44 -94.78 51.16
C THR A 13 4.71 -96.15 50.48
N THR A 14 5.67 -96.92 51.08
CA THR A 14 5.91 -98.28 50.67
C THR A 14 5.21 -99.20 51.69
N TYR A 15 4.27 -100.00 51.18
CA TYR A 15 3.59 -101.05 51.92
C TYR A 15 4.26 -102.37 51.67
N SER A 16 4.64 -103.09 52.69
CA SER A 16 5.21 -104.42 52.56
C SER A 16 4.36 -105.41 53.30
N ILE A 17 4.16 -106.60 52.68
CA ILE A 17 3.57 -107.75 53.35
C ILE A 17 4.66 -108.41 54.12
N LEU A 18 4.61 -108.39 55.47
CA LEU A 18 5.65 -108.89 56.32
C LEU A 18 5.50 -110.43 56.54
N SER A 19 4.32 -110.94 56.47
CA SER A 19 4.09 -112.43 56.56
C SER A 19 2.72 -112.80 55.99
N LEU A 20 2.64 -113.94 55.41
CA LEU A 20 1.40 -114.56 54.92
C LEU A 20 1.32 -115.92 55.50
N SER A 21 0.21 -116.24 56.06
CA SER A 21 -0.13 -117.58 56.56
C SER A 21 -1.57 -117.96 56.25
N ASP A 22 -1.85 -119.19 56.01
CA ASP A 22 -3.23 -119.74 55.92
C ASP A 22 -3.88 -119.90 57.30
N ILE A 23 -5.18 -120.29 57.32
CA ILE A 23 -5.96 -120.48 58.50
C ILE A 23 -5.43 -121.65 59.36
N THR A 24 -4.56 -122.48 58.92
CA THR A 24 -3.92 -123.64 59.60
C THR A 24 -2.52 -123.24 60.12
N GLY A 25 -2.07 -121.96 59.86
CA GLY A 25 -0.77 -121.47 60.33
C GLY A 25 0.40 -121.75 59.38
N CYS A 26 0.19 -122.43 58.24
CA CYS A 26 1.27 -122.69 57.23
C CYS A 26 1.75 -121.39 56.61
N PRO A 27 3.08 -121.14 56.57
CA PRO A 27 3.61 -119.90 55.98
C PRO A 27 3.51 -120.01 54.48
N GLY A 28 3.02 -118.94 53.84
CA GLY A 28 2.95 -118.77 52.40
C GLY A 28 4.17 -118.05 51.89
N SER A 29 4.45 -118.22 50.57
CA SER A 29 5.48 -117.43 49.93
C SER A 29 4.92 -116.17 49.35
N ILE A 30 5.66 -115.06 49.52
CA ILE A 30 5.33 -113.76 48.96
C ILE A 30 6.28 -113.48 47.80
N THR A 31 5.77 -113.37 46.57
CA THR A 31 6.59 -113.07 45.35
C THR A 31 6.88 -111.61 45.13
N ASN A 32 5.99 -110.67 45.66
CA ASN A 32 6.15 -109.29 45.60
C ASN A 32 5.87 -108.62 46.96
N PRO A 33 6.90 -108.56 47.88
CA PRO A 33 6.70 -108.22 49.29
C PRO A 33 6.43 -106.76 49.48
N ALA A 34 6.62 -105.83 48.48
CA ALA A 34 6.46 -104.38 48.67
C ALA A 34 5.68 -103.78 47.53
N LEU A 35 4.74 -102.89 47.85
CA LEU A 35 4.00 -102.04 46.97
C LEU A 35 4.31 -100.60 47.32
N VAL A 36 4.84 -99.85 46.31
CA VAL A 36 5.04 -98.42 46.46
C VAL A 36 3.79 -97.68 45.95
N VAL A 37 3.19 -96.96 46.85
CA VAL A 37 2.13 -95.99 46.48
C VAL A 37 2.74 -94.61 46.45
N THR A 38 2.89 -94.03 45.28
CA THR A 38 3.40 -92.66 45.11
C THR A 38 2.25 -91.71 45.25
N VAL A 39 2.37 -90.77 46.18
CA VAL A 39 1.43 -89.64 46.34
C VAL A 39 2.07 -88.41 45.76
N ASN A 40 1.45 -87.90 44.74
CA ASN A 40 1.90 -86.69 44.08
C ASN A 40 1.17 -85.48 44.73
N GLU A 41 1.87 -84.35 44.84
CA GLU A 41 1.31 -83.08 45.28
C GLU A 41 0.36 -82.45 44.26
N TYR A 42 -0.68 -81.83 44.72
CA TYR A 42 -1.56 -81.04 43.87
C TYR A 42 -0.84 -79.77 43.40
N PRO A 43 -0.91 -79.43 42.16
CA PRO A 43 -0.31 -78.17 41.66
C PRO A 43 -1.04 -76.97 42.20
N THR A 44 -0.28 -75.89 42.50
CA THR A 44 -0.82 -74.56 42.83
C THR A 44 -0.37 -73.54 41.84
N LEU A 45 -1.16 -72.46 41.73
CA LEU A 45 -0.85 -71.32 40.87
C LEU A 45 -1.18 -70.03 41.58
N SER A 46 -0.28 -69.06 41.51
CA SER A 46 -0.59 -67.66 41.75
C SER A 46 -0.12 -66.87 40.55
N VAL A 47 -0.86 -65.79 40.19
CA VAL A 47 -0.58 -64.90 39.07
C VAL A 47 -0.40 -63.48 39.60
N SER A 48 0.60 -62.80 39.06
CA SER A 48 0.90 -61.39 39.30
C SER A 48 1.36 -60.66 38.06
N THR A 49 1.52 -59.37 38.10
CA THR A 49 2.13 -58.54 37.05
C THR A 49 2.79 -57.34 37.69
N ALA A 50 3.90 -56.87 37.14
CA ALA A 50 4.56 -55.65 37.52
C ALA A 50 3.76 -54.39 37.12
N ASN A 51 2.98 -54.49 36.01
CA ASN A 51 2.24 -53.38 35.47
C ASN A 51 0.75 -53.72 35.31
N PRO A 52 -0.05 -53.62 36.37
CA PRO A 52 -1.49 -53.92 36.33
C PRO A 52 -2.31 -52.84 35.61
N ILE A 53 -1.70 -51.66 35.35
CA ILE A 53 -2.29 -50.55 34.60
C ILE A 53 -1.39 -50.28 33.38
N ILE A 54 -1.99 -50.35 32.19
CA ILE A 54 -1.29 -50.12 30.91
C ILE A 54 -2.09 -49.12 30.08
N CYS A 55 -1.44 -48.52 29.08
CA CYS A 55 -2.11 -47.71 28.06
C CYS A 55 -2.57 -48.61 26.90
N GLN A 56 -3.64 -48.21 26.23
CA GLN A 56 -4.14 -48.87 25.05
C GLN A 56 -3.01 -49.07 24.02
N GLY A 57 -2.88 -50.29 23.53
CA GLY A 57 -1.78 -50.69 22.60
C GLY A 57 -0.48 -51.12 23.29
N GLN A 58 -0.39 -51.02 24.63
CA GLN A 58 0.77 -51.53 25.37
C GLN A 58 0.51 -52.99 25.83
N SER A 59 1.58 -53.72 26.12
CA SER A 59 1.55 -55.07 26.64
C SER A 59 2.10 -55.14 28.09
N THR A 60 1.68 -56.14 28.83
CA THR A 60 2.26 -56.48 30.14
C THR A 60 2.45 -57.96 30.23
N ILE A 61 3.34 -58.40 31.13
CA ILE A 61 3.65 -59.81 31.37
C ILE A 61 2.85 -60.31 32.56
N LEU A 62 2.24 -61.49 32.43
CA LEU A 62 1.66 -62.24 33.53
C LEU A 62 2.73 -63.15 34.11
N ASP A 63 3.11 -62.92 35.35
CA ASP A 63 4.08 -63.74 36.10
C ASP A 63 3.36 -64.86 36.85
N PHE A 64 3.65 -66.14 36.52
CA PHE A 64 3.05 -67.30 37.11
C PHE A 64 4.02 -67.93 38.13
N ASN A 65 3.60 -68.03 39.40
CA ASN A 65 4.31 -68.75 40.40
C ASN A 65 3.60 -70.11 40.59
N LEU A 66 4.28 -71.19 40.27
CA LEU A 66 3.75 -72.54 40.15
C LEU A 66 4.43 -73.48 41.10
N THR A 67 3.64 -74.38 41.71
CA THR A 67 4.19 -75.50 42.49
C THR A 67 3.63 -76.83 41.95
N GLY A 68 4.32 -77.98 42.19
CA GLY A 68 3.93 -79.29 41.68
C GLY A 68 4.89 -79.80 40.63
N THR A 69 4.45 -80.81 39.83
CA THR A 69 5.28 -81.39 38.79
C THR A 69 5.25 -80.59 37.49
N PRO A 70 6.38 -80.06 37.01
CA PRO A 70 6.44 -79.11 35.88
C PRO A 70 5.88 -79.71 34.56
N ASN A 71 5.66 -78.78 33.59
CA ASN A 71 4.81 -78.84 32.42
C ASN A 71 3.34 -78.82 32.81
N PHE A 72 2.90 -77.63 33.27
CA PHE A 72 1.54 -77.43 33.77
C PHE A 72 0.63 -77.10 32.58
N ASN A 73 -0.59 -77.65 32.63
CA ASN A 73 -1.68 -77.23 31.75
C ASN A 73 -2.66 -76.35 32.62
N VAL A 74 -2.76 -75.10 32.28
CA VAL A 74 -3.61 -74.10 32.99
C VAL A 74 -4.78 -73.72 32.10
N VAL A 75 -6.00 -73.97 32.59
CA VAL A 75 -7.25 -73.58 31.89
C VAL A 75 -7.82 -72.36 32.57
N GLY A 76 -8.27 -71.40 31.76
CA GLY A 76 -8.87 -70.17 32.23
C GLY A 76 -9.61 -69.43 31.13
N THR A 77 -9.88 -68.16 31.36
CA THR A 77 -10.42 -67.22 30.35
C THR A 77 -9.58 -65.96 30.31
N PHE A 78 -9.31 -65.48 29.12
CA PHE A 78 -8.69 -64.16 28.86
C PHE A 78 -9.85 -63.25 28.44
N GLY A 79 -10.37 -62.45 29.38
CA GLY A 79 -11.67 -61.80 29.21
C GLY A 79 -12.78 -62.86 29.04
N SER A 80 -13.46 -62.85 27.91
CA SER A 80 -14.50 -63.85 27.60
C SER A 80 -14.01 -65.01 26.77
N VAL A 81 -12.72 -65.11 26.45
CA VAL A 81 -12.17 -66.16 25.58
C VAL A 81 -11.56 -67.29 26.40
N PRO A 82 -12.08 -68.53 26.30
CA PRO A 82 -11.50 -69.71 26.94
C PRO A 82 -10.06 -69.91 26.45
N THR A 83 -9.14 -70.04 27.35
CA THR A 83 -7.70 -70.15 27.08
C THR A 83 -7.12 -71.38 27.81
N ASN A 84 -6.21 -72.06 27.13
CA ASN A 84 -5.44 -73.17 27.71
C ASN A 84 -3.96 -72.88 27.53
N LEU A 85 -3.22 -72.75 28.61
CA LEU A 85 -1.80 -72.46 28.61
C LEU A 85 -1.01 -73.69 29.04
N THR A 86 0.05 -73.98 28.28
CA THR A 86 1.08 -74.96 28.70
C THR A 86 2.27 -74.17 29.23
N LEU A 87 2.55 -74.31 30.56
CA LEU A 87 3.58 -73.52 31.24
C LEU A 87 4.73 -74.44 31.68
N ASP A 88 5.94 -73.95 31.59
CA ASP A 88 7.13 -74.55 32.12
C ASP A 88 7.23 -74.37 33.68
N ALA A 89 8.32 -74.82 34.30
CA ALA A 89 8.58 -74.64 35.71
C ALA A 89 8.74 -73.18 36.15
N SER A 90 9.07 -72.27 35.22
CA SER A 90 9.26 -70.86 35.46
C SER A 90 8.01 -70.02 35.18
N GLY A 91 6.93 -70.67 34.73
CA GLY A 91 5.67 -69.96 34.35
C GLY A 91 5.69 -69.39 32.93
N ASN A 92 6.66 -69.80 32.11
CA ASN A 92 6.77 -69.41 30.69
C ASN A 92 6.00 -70.38 29.81
N ASP A 93 5.76 -69.98 28.57
CA ASP A 93 5.18 -70.86 27.56
C ASP A 93 6.13 -72.05 27.22
N ALA A 94 5.65 -73.01 26.42
CA ALA A 94 6.44 -74.20 26.05
C ALA A 94 7.72 -73.87 25.29
N SER A 95 7.91 -72.64 24.81
CA SER A 95 9.10 -72.12 24.11
C SER A 95 10.03 -71.36 25.05
N GLY A 96 9.64 -71.20 26.32
CA GLY A 96 10.42 -70.46 27.31
C GLY A 96 10.17 -68.95 27.29
N ASN A 97 9.11 -68.45 26.65
CA ASN A 97 8.78 -67.03 26.60
C ASN A 97 7.78 -66.65 27.70
N PRO A 98 7.92 -65.46 28.34
CA PRO A 98 6.95 -64.96 29.25
C PRO A 98 5.55 -64.79 28.60
N ILE A 99 4.50 -65.01 29.35
CA ILE A 99 3.13 -64.83 28.87
C ILE A 99 2.82 -63.31 28.82
N SER A 100 2.87 -62.77 27.62
CA SER A 100 2.56 -61.34 27.35
C SER A 100 1.12 -61.22 26.92
N VAL A 101 0.40 -60.19 27.48
CA VAL A 101 -0.98 -59.84 27.15
C VAL A 101 -1.04 -58.39 26.70
N ASN A 102 -1.86 -58.11 25.65
CA ASN A 102 -2.08 -56.77 25.10
C ASN A 102 -3.58 -56.54 24.91
N PRO A 103 -4.31 -56.33 26.00
CA PRO A 103 -5.76 -56.06 25.92
C PRO A 103 -6.02 -54.64 25.43
N ASN A 104 -7.04 -54.46 24.56
CA ASN A 104 -7.49 -53.17 24.08
C ASN A 104 -8.45 -52.42 25.02
N SER A 105 -8.94 -53.12 26.05
CA SER A 105 -9.82 -52.59 27.10
C SER A 105 -9.51 -53.32 28.41
N THR A 106 -9.92 -52.71 29.51
CA THR A 106 -9.75 -53.35 30.85
C THR A 106 -10.28 -54.78 30.82
N THR A 107 -9.39 -55.76 31.07
CA THR A 107 -9.61 -57.20 30.89
C THR A 107 -9.21 -57.94 32.16
N THR A 108 -10.07 -58.86 32.60
CA THR A 108 -9.78 -59.81 33.69
C THR A 108 -9.41 -61.14 33.09
N TYR A 109 -8.34 -61.73 33.64
CA TYR A 109 -7.79 -63.06 33.31
C TYR A 109 -8.09 -63.97 34.46
N ASP A 110 -8.97 -64.95 34.25
CA ASP A 110 -9.41 -65.90 35.25
C ASP A 110 -8.80 -67.28 34.98
N PHE A 111 -8.30 -67.94 36.05
CA PHE A 111 -7.70 -69.25 35.99
C PHE A 111 -8.52 -70.22 36.83
N THR A 112 -9.07 -71.24 36.21
CA THR A 112 -10.06 -72.14 36.80
C THR A 112 -9.51 -73.51 37.21
N THR A 113 -8.56 -74.05 36.44
CA THR A 113 -7.89 -75.33 36.77
C THR A 113 -6.41 -75.28 36.38
N ILE A 114 -5.61 -76.06 37.13
CA ILE A 114 -4.25 -76.37 36.80
C ILE A 114 -4.05 -77.88 36.89
N THR A 115 -3.38 -78.45 35.87
CA THR A 115 -3.01 -79.86 35.81
C THR A 115 -1.49 -79.99 35.72
N GLY A 116 -0.85 -80.70 36.71
CA GLY A 116 0.58 -81.02 36.60
C GLY A 116 0.85 -82.20 35.68
N ASN A 117 2.09 -82.33 35.20
CA ASN A 117 2.50 -83.44 34.30
C ASN A 117 2.30 -84.81 34.94
N ASN A 118 2.16 -84.91 36.25
CA ASN A 118 1.85 -86.15 37.00
C ASN A 118 0.34 -86.48 36.99
N GLY A 119 -0.50 -85.71 36.30
CA GLY A 119 -1.95 -85.85 36.16
C GLY A 119 -2.78 -85.36 37.34
N CYS A 120 -2.20 -84.78 38.40
CA CYS A 120 -2.94 -84.14 39.49
C CYS A 120 -3.58 -82.82 39.01
N VAL A 121 -4.88 -82.65 39.31
CA VAL A 121 -5.66 -81.43 38.92
C VAL A 121 -6.12 -80.66 40.16
N SER A 122 -5.85 -79.39 40.17
CA SER A 122 -6.40 -78.47 41.18
C SER A 122 -7.43 -77.53 40.55
N THR A 123 -8.50 -77.25 41.25
CA THR A 123 -9.45 -76.14 40.92
C THR A 123 -8.89 -74.86 41.47
N LEU A 124 -8.98 -73.79 40.71
CA LEU A 124 -8.48 -72.46 41.02
C LEU A 124 -9.61 -71.45 41.10
N SER A 125 -9.38 -70.37 41.85
CA SER A 125 -10.20 -69.15 41.84
C SER A 125 -9.31 -67.89 41.71
N ASN A 126 -8.25 -68.02 40.95
CA ASN A 126 -7.26 -66.96 40.78
C ASN A 126 -7.68 -66.06 39.61
N SER A 127 -7.66 -64.77 39.81
CA SER A 127 -7.90 -63.76 38.74
C SER A 127 -6.94 -62.62 38.84
N ILE A 128 -6.64 -62.00 37.72
CA ILE A 128 -5.88 -60.74 37.64
C ILE A 128 -6.54 -59.82 36.62
N THR A 129 -6.75 -58.58 36.98
CA THR A 129 -7.32 -57.51 36.09
C THR A 129 -6.24 -56.59 35.64
N ILE A 130 -6.11 -56.49 34.33
CA ILE A 130 -5.26 -55.48 33.68
C ILE A 130 -6.17 -54.30 33.31
N THR A 131 -5.95 -53.14 33.94
CA THR A 131 -6.65 -51.90 33.63
C THR A 131 -6.02 -51.24 32.40
N VAL A 132 -6.82 -50.95 31.38
CA VAL A 132 -6.36 -50.28 30.16
C VAL A 132 -6.91 -48.89 30.15
N ASN A 133 -6.03 -47.88 30.22
CA ASN A 133 -6.41 -46.49 29.99
C ASN A 133 -6.56 -46.25 28.49
N PRO A 134 -7.63 -45.59 28.05
CA PRO A 134 -7.81 -45.26 26.63
C PRO A 134 -6.70 -44.36 26.15
N ALA A 135 -6.40 -44.42 24.84
CA ALA A 135 -5.50 -43.47 24.22
C ALA A 135 -6.11 -42.07 24.27
N ILE A 136 -5.31 -41.10 24.71
CA ILE A 136 -5.66 -39.68 24.64
C ILE A 136 -5.35 -39.13 23.26
N ASN A 137 -6.06 -38.08 22.82
CA ASN A 137 -5.94 -37.50 21.50
C ASN A 137 -5.94 -35.95 21.61
N ALA A 138 -4.81 -35.35 21.34
CA ALA A 138 -4.69 -33.88 21.25
C ALA A 138 -5.06 -33.34 19.86
N GLY A 139 -5.16 -34.21 18.85
CA GLY A 139 -5.40 -33.84 17.46
C GLY A 139 -4.15 -33.93 16.62
N ASN A 140 -4.16 -33.25 15.46
CA ASN A 140 -3.05 -33.24 14.50
C ASN A 140 -2.36 -31.86 14.46
N ASN A 141 -1.07 -31.85 14.14
CA ASN A 141 -0.37 -30.61 13.86
C ASN A 141 -0.96 -29.90 12.65
N ALA A 142 -1.03 -28.55 12.73
CA ALA A 142 -1.60 -27.70 11.69
C ALA A 142 -0.75 -26.46 11.44
N PHE A 143 -1.01 -25.81 10.31
CA PHE A 143 -0.40 -24.54 9.93
C PHE A 143 -1.50 -23.53 9.65
N LEU A 144 -1.29 -22.27 10.08
CA LEU A 144 -2.17 -21.15 9.79
C LEU A 144 -1.31 -19.97 9.34
N SER A 145 -1.53 -19.52 8.11
CA SER A 145 -0.96 -18.28 7.61
C SER A 145 -2.04 -17.20 7.68
N VAL A 146 -1.73 -16.05 8.28
CA VAL A 146 -2.68 -14.96 8.53
C VAL A 146 -2.06 -13.64 8.09
N CYS A 147 -2.87 -12.75 7.53
CA CYS A 147 -2.42 -11.39 7.30
C CYS A 147 -2.24 -10.67 8.64
N SER A 148 -1.16 -9.92 8.81
CA SER A 148 -0.87 -9.26 10.09
C SER A 148 -1.85 -8.15 10.47
N ASP A 149 -2.63 -7.67 9.53
CA ASP A 149 -3.70 -6.68 9.70
C ASP A 149 -5.11 -7.29 9.77
N ASP A 150 -5.22 -8.63 9.67
CA ASP A 150 -6.51 -9.32 9.75
C ASP A 150 -7.17 -9.10 11.13
N VAL A 151 -8.42 -8.67 11.11
CA VAL A 151 -9.23 -8.41 12.31
C VAL A 151 -10.05 -9.62 12.76
N ASN A 152 -10.06 -10.69 11.96
CA ASN A 152 -10.78 -11.91 12.30
C ASN A 152 -10.04 -12.69 13.39
N THR A 153 -10.79 -13.54 14.08
CA THR A 153 -10.26 -14.44 15.11
C THR A 153 -10.40 -15.89 14.68
N TYR A 154 -9.49 -16.75 15.13
CA TYR A 154 -9.39 -18.14 14.70
C TYR A 154 -9.47 -19.07 15.92
N GLU A 155 -10.45 -19.97 15.96
CA GLU A 155 -10.48 -21.03 16.97
C GLU A 155 -9.45 -22.11 16.64
N LEU A 156 -8.36 -22.15 17.41
CA LEU A 156 -7.24 -23.06 17.16
C LEU A 156 -7.62 -24.53 17.23
N ARG A 157 -8.62 -24.88 18.06
CA ARG A 157 -9.11 -26.25 18.16
C ARG A 157 -9.65 -26.80 16.85
N ASN A 158 -10.28 -25.95 16.03
CA ASN A 158 -10.83 -26.39 14.75
C ASN A 158 -9.73 -26.76 13.74
N LEU A 159 -8.52 -26.25 13.94
CA LEU A 159 -7.40 -26.48 13.04
C LEU A 159 -6.71 -27.84 13.29
N ILE A 160 -6.69 -28.30 14.55
CA ILE A 160 -6.04 -29.56 14.94
C ILE A 160 -6.89 -30.80 14.63
N GLY A 161 -8.07 -30.62 14.00
CA GLY A 161 -8.94 -31.70 13.51
C GLY A 161 -10.05 -32.09 14.48
N PRO A 162 -10.95 -33.01 14.12
CA PRO A 162 -12.05 -33.45 14.94
C PRO A 162 -11.62 -34.58 15.93
N GLY A 163 -12.37 -34.74 17.02
CA GLY A 163 -12.25 -35.89 17.93
C GLY A 163 -11.18 -35.78 19.01
N GLN A 164 -10.58 -34.60 19.18
CA GLN A 164 -9.63 -34.37 20.26
C GLN A 164 -10.32 -34.30 21.63
N ASP A 165 -9.61 -34.76 22.67
CA ASP A 165 -10.07 -34.69 24.05
C ASP A 165 -10.23 -33.21 24.49
N THR A 166 -11.20 -32.99 25.38
CA THR A 166 -11.57 -31.65 25.84
C THR A 166 -10.90 -31.24 27.17
N THR A 167 -10.05 -32.10 27.70
CA THR A 167 -9.42 -31.90 29.02
C THR A 167 -8.05 -31.23 28.95
N GLY A 168 -7.57 -30.92 27.71
CA GLY A 168 -6.27 -30.33 27.48
C GLY A 168 -6.25 -28.82 27.72
N TYR A 169 -5.05 -28.27 27.65
CA TYR A 169 -4.78 -26.84 27.74
C TYR A 169 -3.87 -26.37 26.59
N TRP A 170 -3.94 -25.09 26.27
CA TRP A 170 -3.08 -24.47 25.27
C TRP A 170 -1.85 -23.84 25.91
N THR A 171 -0.72 -23.92 25.23
CA THR A 171 0.51 -23.17 25.52
C THR A 171 0.72 -22.17 24.37
N THR A 172 0.94 -20.89 24.73
CA THR A 172 1.17 -19.81 23.74
C THR A 172 2.53 -19.93 23.06
N ALA A 173 2.74 -19.16 21.99
CA ALA A 173 4.03 -19.05 21.31
C ALA A 173 5.17 -18.57 22.22
N SER A 174 4.86 -17.82 23.28
CA SER A 174 5.82 -17.39 24.31
C SER A 174 6.09 -18.43 25.39
N GLY A 175 5.45 -19.60 25.32
CA GLY A 175 5.59 -20.69 26.30
C GLY A 175 4.69 -20.54 27.54
N SER A 176 3.79 -19.57 27.58
CA SER A 176 2.87 -19.39 28.70
C SER A 176 1.70 -20.36 28.61
N GLN A 177 1.48 -21.14 29.65
CA GLN A 177 0.33 -22.01 29.75
C GLN A 177 -0.93 -21.19 30.04
N LEU A 178 -1.99 -21.50 29.30
CA LEU A 178 -3.32 -20.90 29.48
C LEU A 178 -4.18 -21.77 30.41
N PRO A 179 -5.23 -21.20 31.01
CA PRO A 179 -6.21 -21.98 31.76
C PRO A 179 -6.76 -23.14 30.92
N VAL A 180 -7.12 -24.24 31.53
CA VAL A 180 -7.72 -25.40 30.87
C VAL A 180 -9.00 -24.96 30.14
N ASN A 181 -8.88 -24.78 28.88
CA ASN A 181 -9.97 -24.45 27.96
C ASN A 181 -9.65 -25.06 26.59
N PRO A 182 -10.45 -26.00 26.09
CA PRO A 182 -10.21 -26.59 24.79
C PRO A 182 -10.41 -25.59 23.64
N ASN A 183 -11.25 -24.56 23.84
CA ASN A 183 -11.58 -23.55 22.82
C ASN A 183 -10.73 -22.30 23.06
N TYR A 184 -9.59 -22.22 22.39
CA TYR A 184 -8.72 -21.06 22.43
C TYR A 184 -8.76 -20.32 21.10
N THR A 185 -9.05 -19.01 21.20
CA THR A 185 -9.19 -18.14 20.04
C THR A 185 -7.92 -17.33 19.85
N PHE A 186 -7.30 -17.45 18.69
CA PHE A 186 -6.16 -16.63 18.27
C PHE A 186 -6.67 -15.33 17.63
N ASN A 187 -6.09 -14.21 18.06
CA ASN A 187 -6.36 -12.88 17.49
C ASN A 187 -5.05 -12.30 16.91
N PRO A 188 -4.96 -12.11 15.57
CA PRO A 188 -3.75 -11.60 14.91
C PRO A 188 -3.33 -10.21 15.39
N GLN A 189 -4.28 -9.37 15.82
CA GLN A 189 -4.01 -7.99 16.25
C GLN A 189 -3.32 -7.89 17.61
N THR A 190 -3.45 -8.93 18.45
CA THR A 190 -3.00 -8.87 19.85
C THR A 190 -2.05 -10.00 20.23
N MET A 191 -1.93 -11.01 19.40
CA MET A 191 -1.17 -12.23 19.72
C MET A 191 -0.04 -12.43 18.70
N PRO A 192 1.15 -12.86 19.15
CA PRO A 192 2.29 -13.07 18.27
C PRO A 192 2.13 -14.31 17.40
N ALA A 193 2.77 -14.30 16.23
CA ALA A 193 3.01 -15.51 15.45
C ALA A 193 3.88 -16.51 16.22
N GLY A 194 3.81 -17.79 15.88
CA GLY A 194 4.60 -18.86 16.48
C GLY A 194 3.81 -20.12 16.74
N ASN A 195 4.34 -20.99 17.61
CA ASN A 195 3.74 -22.28 17.92
C ASN A 195 2.76 -22.18 19.09
N TYR A 196 1.54 -22.57 18.87
CA TYR A 196 0.50 -22.75 19.88
C TYR A 196 0.25 -24.24 20.03
N THR A 197 0.51 -24.79 21.23
CA THR A 197 0.45 -26.25 21.45
C THR A 197 -0.69 -26.59 22.37
N TYR A 198 -1.56 -27.51 21.92
CA TYR A 198 -2.59 -28.13 22.72
C TYR A 198 -2.02 -29.40 23.34
N THR A 199 -2.05 -29.49 24.67
CA THR A 199 -1.56 -30.65 25.41
C THR A 199 -2.70 -31.31 26.16
N VAL A 200 -2.86 -32.64 25.95
CA VAL A 200 -3.73 -33.49 26.75
C VAL A 200 -2.86 -34.32 27.65
N GLU A 201 -3.09 -34.22 28.97
CA GLU A 201 -2.35 -34.99 29.94
C GLU A 201 -2.90 -36.40 30.06
N GLY A 202 -2.00 -37.38 30.04
CA GLY A 202 -2.35 -38.78 29.95
C GLY A 202 -1.95 -39.65 31.16
N ALA A 203 -1.50 -39.06 32.26
CA ALA A 203 -0.98 -39.85 33.37
C ALA A 203 -1.90 -41.02 33.77
N PRO A 204 -1.43 -42.26 33.85
CA PRO A 204 -0.05 -42.70 33.72
C PRO A 204 0.45 -42.90 32.27
N CYS A 205 -0.38 -42.62 31.28
CA CYS A 205 0.03 -42.66 29.88
C CYS A 205 0.81 -41.38 29.48
N PRO A 206 1.62 -41.40 28.42
CA PRO A 206 2.30 -40.22 27.90
C PRO A 206 1.30 -39.16 27.49
N ASN A 207 1.65 -37.88 27.68
CA ASN A 207 0.87 -36.76 27.14
C ASN A 207 0.85 -36.82 25.60
N ASP A 208 -0.26 -36.38 25.00
CA ASP A 208 -0.38 -36.17 23.57
C ASP A 208 -0.42 -34.68 23.26
N LEU A 209 0.19 -34.25 22.14
CA LEU A 209 0.38 -32.88 21.77
C LEU A 209 0.03 -32.65 20.30
N ALA A 210 -0.70 -31.55 20.07
CA ALA A 210 -0.95 -31.02 18.72
C ALA A 210 -0.54 -29.54 18.66
N THR A 211 0.22 -29.18 17.65
CA THR A 211 0.77 -27.82 17.51
C THR A 211 0.19 -27.15 16.27
N VAL A 212 -0.31 -25.92 16.44
CA VAL A 212 -0.65 -25.01 15.37
C VAL A 212 0.52 -24.03 15.20
N ASN A 213 1.21 -24.10 14.08
CA ASN A 213 2.23 -23.12 13.70
C ASN A 213 1.56 -21.96 12.97
N ILE A 214 1.63 -20.75 13.53
CA ILE A 214 1.03 -19.54 12.98
C ILE A 214 2.12 -18.64 12.43
N THR A 215 1.95 -18.21 11.20
CA THR A 215 2.83 -17.26 10.52
C THR A 215 2.07 -16.03 10.07
N PHE A 216 2.71 -14.86 10.16
CA PHE A 216 2.17 -13.62 9.61
C PHE A 216 2.71 -13.36 8.22
N VAL A 217 1.82 -12.93 7.35
CA VAL A 217 2.13 -12.30 6.07
C VAL A 217 1.88 -10.80 6.24
N SER A 218 2.81 -9.97 5.79
CA SER A 218 2.62 -8.51 5.81
C SER A 218 1.66 -8.10 4.69
N PRO A 219 0.67 -7.24 4.97
CA PRO A 219 -0.16 -6.67 3.91
C PRO A 219 0.69 -5.81 2.98
N PRO A 220 0.34 -5.71 1.70
CA PRO A 220 0.96 -4.78 0.80
C PRO A 220 0.62 -3.34 1.19
N PHE A 221 1.48 -2.39 0.82
CA PHE A 221 1.24 -0.97 1.05
C PHE A 221 1.29 -0.21 -0.28
N SER A 222 0.14 0.33 -0.71
CA SER A 222 0.03 1.08 -1.97
C SER A 222 0.49 2.54 -1.88
N GLY A 223 1.00 2.96 -0.72
CA GLY A 223 1.58 4.29 -0.50
C GLY A 223 0.58 5.37 -0.07
N PHE A 224 1.13 6.52 0.30
CA PHE A 224 0.34 7.72 0.59
C PHE A 224 0.21 8.57 -0.67
N ALA A 225 -1.01 9.00 -0.99
CA ALA A 225 -1.31 9.85 -2.13
C ALA A 225 -0.79 11.29 -1.93
N SER A 226 -0.19 11.85 -2.98
CA SER A 226 0.15 13.27 -3.11
C SER A 226 -0.44 13.78 -4.41
N ASN A 227 -1.48 14.62 -4.34
CA ASN A 227 -2.07 15.22 -5.53
C ASN A 227 -1.14 16.31 -6.08
N GLN A 228 -1.07 16.42 -7.39
CA GLN A 228 -0.22 17.39 -8.07
C GLN A 228 -0.97 18.11 -9.18
N GLU A 229 -0.54 19.34 -9.44
CA GLU A 229 -0.97 20.15 -10.59
C GLU A 229 0.21 20.35 -11.54
N ILE A 230 -0.04 20.23 -12.83
CA ILE A 230 0.96 20.41 -13.89
C ILE A 230 0.39 21.25 -15.03
N CYS A 231 1.25 21.81 -15.87
CA CYS A 231 0.85 22.52 -17.06
C CYS A 231 0.95 21.59 -18.28
N ILE A 232 -0.04 21.65 -19.17
CA ILE A 232 -0.09 20.79 -20.35
C ILE A 232 1.11 21.02 -21.29
N ASN A 233 1.60 22.27 -21.37
CA ASN A 233 2.71 22.66 -22.25
C ASN A 233 4.02 21.96 -21.95
N ASP A 234 4.28 21.65 -20.66
CA ASP A 234 5.53 21.00 -20.23
C ASP A 234 5.64 19.59 -20.83
N TYR A 235 4.52 19.06 -21.35
CA TYR A 235 4.40 17.70 -21.86
C TYR A 235 4.08 17.63 -23.36
N ILE A 236 4.07 18.75 -24.04
CA ILE A 236 3.99 18.81 -25.50
C ILE A 236 5.32 18.29 -26.09
N GLY A 237 5.24 17.53 -27.21
CA GLY A 237 6.42 16.97 -27.86
C GLY A 237 6.91 15.63 -27.34
N GLY A 238 6.10 14.95 -26.52
CA GLY A 238 6.36 13.57 -26.09
C GLY A 238 7.03 13.46 -24.71
N ASN A 239 7.15 14.53 -23.96
CA ASN A 239 7.56 14.48 -22.55
C ASN A 239 6.56 13.66 -21.74
N THR A 240 7.06 12.96 -20.73
CA THR A 240 6.23 12.08 -19.89
C THR A 240 6.26 12.54 -18.43
N PHE A 241 5.14 12.30 -17.75
CA PHE A 241 4.99 12.47 -16.31
C PHE A 241 5.06 11.11 -15.61
N ASN A 242 5.80 11.01 -14.53
CA ASN A 242 5.94 9.77 -13.77
C ASN A 242 4.92 9.73 -12.62
N LEU A 243 3.88 8.91 -12.74
CA LEU A 243 2.85 8.74 -11.72
C LEU A 243 3.41 8.30 -10.35
N ASN A 244 4.55 7.60 -10.32
CA ASN A 244 5.18 7.18 -9.06
C ASN A 244 5.59 8.36 -8.17
N THR A 245 5.73 9.57 -8.73
CA THR A 245 6.01 10.79 -7.94
C THR A 245 4.82 11.24 -7.10
N LEU A 246 3.62 10.73 -7.42
CA LEU A 246 2.39 10.99 -6.67
C LEU A 246 2.20 10.08 -5.46
N LEU A 247 3.13 9.16 -5.22
CA LEU A 247 3.08 8.22 -4.11
C LEU A 247 4.34 8.33 -3.25
N THR A 248 4.16 8.20 -1.95
CA THR A 248 5.27 8.06 -1.01
C THR A 248 5.17 6.74 -0.26
N ASN A 249 6.31 6.06 -0.08
CA ASN A 249 6.45 4.79 0.63
C ASN A 249 5.63 3.62 0.04
N ALA A 250 5.20 3.69 -1.21
CA ALA A 250 4.52 2.57 -1.85
C ALA A 250 5.48 1.39 -2.06
N ASP A 251 4.97 0.18 -1.89
CA ASP A 251 5.70 -1.04 -2.24
C ASP A 251 5.95 -1.09 -3.75
N ALA A 252 7.07 -1.64 -4.12
CA ALA A 252 7.45 -1.79 -5.53
C ALA A 252 6.65 -2.94 -6.20
N GLY A 253 6.42 -2.78 -7.51
CA GLY A 253 5.79 -3.85 -8.31
C GLY A 253 4.27 -3.75 -8.41
N GLY A 254 3.66 -2.69 -7.88
CA GLY A 254 2.25 -2.41 -8.12
C GLY A 254 1.97 -1.96 -9.56
N VAL A 255 0.71 -1.89 -9.89
CA VAL A 255 0.20 -1.63 -11.24
C VAL A 255 -0.65 -0.36 -11.24
N TRP A 256 -0.35 0.55 -12.17
CA TRP A 256 -1.17 1.74 -12.41
C TRP A 256 -2.36 1.43 -13.31
N SER A 257 -3.50 2.01 -12.99
CA SER A 257 -4.69 1.96 -13.85
C SER A 257 -5.40 3.32 -13.96
N PHE A 258 -6.07 3.50 -15.09
CA PHE A 258 -6.93 4.64 -15.37
C PHE A 258 -8.26 4.14 -15.95
N SER A 259 -9.37 4.53 -15.32
CA SER A 259 -10.71 4.06 -15.72
C SER A 259 -10.80 2.52 -15.87
N GLY A 260 -10.15 1.78 -14.98
CA GLY A 260 -10.13 0.31 -14.95
C GLY A 260 -9.20 -0.36 -15.96
N SER A 261 -8.44 0.41 -16.74
CA SER A 261 -7.45 -0.12 -17.69
C SER A 261 -6.03 0.07 -17.18
N VAL A 262 -5.21 -0.96 -17.27
CA VAL A 262 -3.79 -0.89 -16.89
C VAL A 262 -3.03 0.05 -17.80
N ILE A 263 -2.21 0.91 -17.21
CA ILE A 263 -1.38 1.90 -17.89
C ILE A 263 0.06 1.86 -17.38
N PRO A 264 1.04 2.34 -18.16
CA PRO A 264 2.40 2.52 -17.65
C PRO A 264 2.47 3.64 -16.61
N ALA A 265 3.46 3.58 -15.70
CA ALA A 265 3.74 4.65 -14.75
C ALA A 265 4.18 5.96 -15.42
N GLN A 266 4.74 5.88 -16.62
CA GLN A 266 5.11 7.03 -17.46
C GLN A 266 3.97 7.32 -18.41
N ILE A 267 3.25 8.43 -18.19
CA ILE A 267 2.15 8.87 -19.05
C ILE A 267 2.56 10.14 -19.81
N ASN A 268 1.92 10.38 -20.96
CA ASN A 268 2.00 11.66 -21.62
C ASN A 268 0.74 12.48 -21.30
N PRO A 269 0.82 13.50 -20.42
CA PRO A 269 -0.34 14.31 -20.04
C PRO A 269 -1.06 14.98 -21.20
N SER A 270 -0.35 15.36 -22.29
CA SER A 270 -0.98 16.00 -23.44
C SER A 270 -2.00 15.12 -24.17
N THR A 271 -1.95 13.79 -23.96
CA THR A 271 -2.93 12.86 -24.56
C THR A 271 -4.26 12.83 -23.82
N TYR A 272 -4.29 13.33 -22.58
CA TYR A 272 -5.50 13.40 -21.75
C TYR A 272 -6.25 14.73 -21.95
N GLY A 273 -5.52 15.81 -22.28
CA GLY A 273 -6.05 17.17 -22.30
C GLY A 273 -6.01 17.83 -20.93
N ASP A 274 -6.57 19.05 -20.84
CA ASP A 274 -6.75 19.74 -19.57
C ASP A 274 -7.90 19.13 -18.76
N GLY A 275 -7.77 19.12 -17.43
CA GLY A 275 -8.76 18.54 -16.54
C GLY A 275 -8.15 17.89 -15.30
N VAL A 276 -9.02 17.24 -14.49
CA VAL A 276 -8.64 16.51 -13.28
C VAL A 276 -8.81 15.02 -13.55
N TYR A 277 -7.74 14.27 -13.39
CA TYR A 277 -7.68 12.83 -13.67
C TYR A 277 -7.32 12.06 -12.41
N GLN A 278 -8.06 10.98 -12.15
CA GLN A 278 -7.81 10.07 -11.05
C GLN A 278 -7.14 8.80 -11.58
N PHE A 279 -6.02 8.43 -10.98
CA PHE A 279 -5.27 7.22 -11.28
C PHE A 279 -5.21 6.35 -10.02
N ASP A 280 -5.30 5.03 -10.21
CA ASP A 280 -5.24 4.06 -9.14
C ASP A 280 -3.94 3.27 -9.22
N TYR A 281 -3.27 3.12 -8.07
CA TYR A 281 -2.10 2.26 -7.92
C TYR A 281 -2.46 1.09 -7.02
N GLU A 282 -2.41 -0.12 -7.57
CA GLU A 282 -2.75 -1.36 -6.90
C GLU A 282 -1.50 -2.20 -6.66
N VAL A 283 -1.31 -2.62 -5.41
CA VAL A 283 -0.27 -3.58 -5.00
C VAL A 283 -0.94 -4.88 -4.59
N PHE A 284 -0.54 -5.98 -5.24
CA PHE A 284 -1.12 -7.29 -4.99
C PHE A 284 -0.60 -7.88 -3.69
N GLY A 285 -1.53 -8.36 -2.85
CA GLY A 285 -1.22 -9.04 -1.61
C GLY A 285 -0.72 -10.47 -1.85
N ILE A 286 0.15 -10.93 -0.97
CA ILE A 286 0.48 -12.36 -0.89
C ILE A 286 -0.57 -13.00 0.01
N ALA A 287 -1.29 -14.02 -0.51
CA ALA A 287 -2.31 -14.70 0.27
C ALA A 287 -1.78 -15.12 1.66
N PRO A 288 -2.56 -14.88 2.74
CA PRO A 288 -3.96 -14.50 2.81
C PRO A 288 -4.24 -12.99 2.84
N CYS A 289 -3.25 -12.11 2.61
CA CYS A 289 -3.48 -10.67 2.54
C CYS A 289 -4.20 -10.26 1.25
N ASN A 290 -5.09 -9.27 1.38
CA ASN A 290 -5.80 -8.69 0.24
C ASN A 290 -4.89 -7.69 -0.49
N ASP A 291 -5.25 -7.41 -1.74
CA ASP A 291 -4.66 -6.34 -2.53
C ASP A 291 -4.98 -4.98 -1.92
N MET A 292 -4.10 -4.00 -2.11
CA MET A 292 -4.28 -2.64 -1.61
C MET A 292 -4.17 -1.64 -2.74
N THR A 293 -5.12 -0.70 -2.80
CA THR A 293 -5.18 0.33 -3.84
C THR A 293 -5.15 1.72 -3.23
N THR A 294 -4.36 2.61 -3.81
CA THR A 294 -4.36 4.05 -3.51
C THR A 294 -4.72 4.82 -4.76
N SER A 295 -5.71 5.73 -4.64
CA SER A 295 -6.10 6.65 -5.69
C SER A 295 -5.38 7.99 -5.53
N VAL A 296 -4.84 8.52 -6.64
CA VAL A 296 -4.18 9.82 -6.70
C VAL A 296 -4.86 10.70 -7.74
N SER A 297 -4.79 12.02 -7.55
CA SER A 297 -5.35 13.00 -8.48
C SER A 297 -4.22 13.82 -9.13
N LEU A 298 -4.25 13.90 -10.46
CA LEU A 298 -3.40 14.76 -11.26
C LEU A 298 -4.27 15.79 -11.96
N THR A 299 -4.04 17.09 -11.67
CA THR A 299 -4.67 18.20 -12.38
C THR A 299 -3.76 18.67 -13.50
N ILE A 300 -4.27 18.64 -14.71
CA ILE A 300 -3.59 19.16 -15.91
C ILE A 300 -4.21 20.51 -16.23
N ASN A 301 -3.46 21.59 -16.04
CA ASN A 301 -3.90 22.94 -16.30
C ASN A 301 -3.66 23.32 -17.77
N PRO A 302 -4.59 24.04 -18.41
CA PRO A 302 -4.43 24.50 -19.79
C PRO A 302 -3.35 25.58 -19.90
N GLU A 303 -2.84 25.76 -21.12
CA GLU A 303 -2.03 26.91 -21.51
C GLU A 303 -2.87 28.19 -21.49
N PRO A 304 -2.35 29.33 -20.96
CA PRO A 304 -3.05 30.60 -21.06
C PRO A 304 -3.15 31.07 -22.53
N VAL A 305 -4.35 31.46 -22.93
CA VAL A 305 -4.65 31.88 -24.32
C VAL A 305 -5.19 33.30 -24.32
N VAL A 306 -4.60 34.12 -25.23
CA VAL A 306 -5.04 35.50 -25.52
C VAL A 306 -6.22 35.46 -26.48
N GLY A 307 -7.28 36.13 -26.15
CA GLY A 307 -8.42 36.37 -27.04
C GLY A 307 -8.24 37.61 -27.94
N SER A 308 -7.77 38.69 -27.33
CA SER A 308 -7.46 39.92 -28.09
C SER A 308 -6.28 40.69 -27.48
N PHE A 309 -5.54 41.41 -28.35
CA PHE A 309 -4.45 42.32 -27.98
C PHE A 309 -4.57 43.56 -28.82
N THR A 310 -4.99 44.68 -28.22
CA THR A 310 -5.43 45.88 -28.90
C THR A 310 -5.03 47.14 -28.14
N THR A 311 -5.27 48.31 -28.76
CA THR A 311 -5.21 49.61 -28.11
C THR A 311 -6.61 50.23 -28.03
N ASN A 312 -6.87 51.08 -27.02
CA ASN A 312 -8.15 51.75 -26.86
C ASN A 312 -8.42 52.79 -27.99
N ILE A 313 -7.34 53.34 -28.56
CA ILE A 313 -7.42 54.30 -29.67
C ILE A 313 -6.34 53.91 -30.70
N PRO A 314 -6.64 54.01 -32.02
CA PRO A 314 -5.70 53.66 -33.09
C PRO A 314 -4.73 54.82 -33.43
N VAL A 315 -5.05 56.05 -33.09
CA VAL A 315 -4.27 57.25 -33.36
C VAL A 315 -4.20 58.11 -32.10
N VAL A 316 -3.03 58.56 -31.75
CA VAL A 316 -2.77 59.45 -30.64
C VAL A 316 -1.82 60.58 -31.02
N ALA A 317 -2.01 61.77 -30.50
CA ALA A 317 -1.04 62.85 -30.63
C ALA A 317 0.25 62.55 -29.88
N GLN A 318 1.39 62.91 -30.41
CA GLN A 318 2.71 62.74 -29.75
C GLN A 318 2.67 63.30 -28.31
N GLY A 319 3.19 62.49 -27.36
CA GLY A 319 3.27 62.84 -25.95
C GLY A 319 2.00 62.57 -25.15
N PHE A 320 0.93 62.06 -25.76
CA PHE A 320 -0.28 61.61 -25.05
C PHE A 320 -0.26 60.08 -24.88
N ASP A 321 -0.95 59.65 -23.87
CA ASP A 321 -1.02 58.25 -23.45
C ASP A 321 -2.08 57.44 -24.23
N VAL A 322 -1.86 56.14 -24.32
CA VAL A 322 -2.76 55.14 -24.87
C VAL A 322 -2.82 53.94 -23.96
N ASP A 323 -3.97 53.31 -23.86
CA ASP A 323 -4.09 52.01 -23.17
C ASP A 323 -3.81 50.87 -24.12
N VAL A 324 -2.82 50.03 -23.79
CA VAL A 324 -2.60 48.74 -24.42
C VAL A 324 -3.35 47.67 -23.62
N ILE A 325 -4.30 46.99 -24.27
CA ILE A 325 -5.29 46.11 -23.63
C ILE A 325 -5.07 44.67 -24.08
N VAL A 326 -5.15 43.74 -23.11
CA VAL A 326 -5.14 42.30 -23.37
C VAL A 326 -6.39 41.66 -22.77
N ASP A 327 -7.06 40.83 -23.56
CA ASP A 327 -8.17 39.99 -23.09
C ASP A 327 -7.74 38.51 -23.15
N MET A 328 -7.92 37.82 -22.03
CA MET A 328 -7.60 36.38 -21.90
C MET A 328 -8.87 35.55 -22.10
N THR A 329 -8.74 34.35 -22.70
CA THR A 329 -9.87 33.44 -22.93
C THR A 329 -9.73 32.12 -22.17
N ILE A 330 -8.48 31.66 -21.93
CA ILE A 330 -8.17 30.41 -21.25
C ILE A 330 -7.02 30.68 -20.27
N GLY A 331 -6.97 29.90 -19.21
CA GLY A 331 -5.99 29.96 -18.13
C GLY A 331 -6.60 30.38 -16.79
N SER A 332 -5.79 30.45 -15.78
CA SER A 332 -6.19 30.70 -14.39
C SER A 332 -5.72 32.09 -13.93
N PRO A 333 -6.61 33.09 -13.75
CA PRO A 333 -6.19 34.41 -13.26
C PRO A 333 -5.69 34.32 -11.79
N PRO A 334 -4.80 35.26 -11.36
CA PRO A 334 -4.27 36.40 -12.12
C PRO A 334 -3.26 35.96 -13.21
N PHE A 335 -3.21 36.76 -14.30
CA PHE A 335 -2.18 36.61 -15.32
C PHE A 335 -1.17 37.75 -15.22
N THR A 336 0.08 37.43 -15.54
CA THR A 336 1.15 38.41 -15.78
C THR A 336 1.52 38.37 -17.25
N VAL A 337 1.24 39.44 -17.97
CA VAL A 337 1.47 39.55 -19.41
C VAL A 337 2.62 40.52 -19.65
N THR A 338 3.62 40.10 -20.42
CA THR A 338 4.79 40.90 -20.79
C THR A 338 4.63 41.43 -22.19
N VAL A 339 4.75 42.76 -22.33
CA VAL A 339 4.65 43.48 -23.58
C VAL A 339 5.92 44.27 -23.79
N VAL A 340 6.41 44.34 -25.03
CA VAL A 340 7.54 45.20 -25.40
C VAL A 340 7.13 46.09 -26.54
N ASP A 341 7.67 47.34 -26.60
CA ASP A 341 7.53 48.21 -27.77
C ASP A 341 8.72 48.04 -28.75
N ASP A 342 8.63 48.71 -29.89
CA ASP A 342 9.67 48.80 -30.91
C ASP A 342 10.53 50.06 -30.79
N GLU A 343 10.49 50.75 -29.67
CA GLU A 343 11.30 51.93 -29.40
C GLU A 343 12.80 51.56 -29.23
N VAL A 344 13.69 52.53 -29.32
CA VAL A 344 15.13 52.30 -29.15
C VAL A 344 15.67 53.27 -28.09
N PRO A 345 15.99 52.77 -26.89
CA PRO A 345 15.85 51.37 -26.41
C PRO A 345 14.41 50.95 -26.23
N SER A 346 14.09 49.65 -26.41
CA SER A 346 12.75 49.12 -26.22
C SER A 346 12.36 49.12 -24.73
N ASN A 347 11.10 49.46 -24.46
CA ASN A 347 10.54 49.41 -23.09
C ASN A 347 9.81 48.07 -22.87
N ASN A 348 9.84 47.60 -21.63
CA ASN A 348 9.09 46.42 -21.18
C ASN A 348 7.94 46.87 -20.29
N TYR A 349 6.74 46.38 -20.56
CA TYR A 349 5.54 46.67 -19.82
C TYR A 349 4.97 45.38 -19.26
N ILE A 350 4.34 45.44 -18.10
CA ILE A 350 3.65 44.33 -17.48
C ILE A 350 2.16 44.71 -17.31
N ILE A 351 1.31 43.86 -17.88
CA ILE A 351 -0.13 43.94 -17.69
C ILE A 351 -0.53 42.84 -16.70
N ASN A 352 -1.10 43.22 -15.56
CA ASN A 352 -1.65 42.29 -14.59
C ASN A 352 -3.16 42.17 -14.82
N VAL A 353 -3.62 40.97 -15.12
CA VAL A 353 -5.03 40.63 -15.30
C VAL A 353 -5.53 39.96 -14.05
N ASN A 354 -6.27 40.68 -13.22
CA ASN A 354 -6.70 40.20 -11.89
C ASN A 354 -8.16 39.74 -11.89
N PRO A 355 -8.49 38.67 -11.11
CA PRO A 355 -9.87 38.23 -10.98
C PRO A 355 -10.78 39.32 -10.38
N PRO A 356 -12.06 39.35 -10.74
CA PRO A 356 -12.77 38.39 -11.59
C PRO A 356 -12.61 38.63 -13.10
N ASN A 357 -11.84 39.66 -13.48
CA ASN A 357 -11.71 40.07 -14.88
C ASN A 357 -10.75 39.11 -15.65
N MET A 358 -11.02 38.96 -16.94
CA MET A 358 -10.15 38.31 -17.91
C MET A 358 -9.49 39.35 -18.82
N SER A 359 -9.59 40.63 -18.51
CA SER A 359 -9.03 41.77 -19.26
C SER A 359 -8.12 42.59 -18.36
N GLY A 360 -7.03 43.09 -18.93
CA GLY A 360 -6.10 44.00 -18.26
C GLY A 360 -5.54 45.00 -19.25
N LEU A 361 -5.01 46.10 -18.70
CA LEU A 361 -4.39 47.14 -19.53
C LEU A 361 -3.14 47.72 -18.86
N VAL A 362 -2.31 48.34 -19.69
CA VAL A 362 -1.23 49.24 -19.26
C VAL A 362 -1.33 50.54 -20.03
N ASN A 363 -1.22 51.67 -19.33
CA ASN A 363 -1.17 52.98 -19.91
C ASN A 363 0.28 53.30 -20.34
N VAL A 364 0.48 53.68 -21.60
CA VAL A 364 1.80 53.93 -22.18
C VAL A 364 1.80 55.20 -23.02
N ILE A 365 2.95 55.85 -23.20
CA ILE A 365 3.12 57.00 -24.09
C ILE A 365 4.00 56.49 -25.26
N PRO A 366 3.39 56.35 -26.47
CA PRO A 366 4.14 55.92 -27.66
C PRO A 366 5.01 57.07 -28.21
N ASN A 367 6.25 56.77 -28.54
CA ASN A 367 7.22 57.75 -28.99
C ASN A 367 7.79 57.49 -30.42
N ASN A 368 7.62 56.30 -30.96
CA ASN A 368 8.01 56.01 -32.35
C ASN A 368 7.05 56.68 -33.36
N ILE A 369 7.56 57.56 -34.18
CA ILE A 369 6.82 58.26 -35.19
C ILE A 369 7.14 57.66 -36.56
N PRO A 370 6.16 57.36 -37.41
CA PRO A 370 4.72 57.62 -37.26
C PRO A 370 3.95 56.49 -36.57
N ILE A 371 4.56 55.40 -36.23
CA ILE A 371 3.89 54.19 -35.66
C ILE A 371 4.76 53.61 -34.57
N THR A 372 4.13 53.35 -33.42
CA THR A 372 4.71 52.52 -32.36
C THR A 372 4.03 51.14 -32.39
N THR A 373 4.79 50.07 -32.35
CA THR A 373 4.31 48.69 -32.35
C THR A 373 4.58 48.06 -30.99
N TYR A 374 3.53 47.55 -30.35
CA TYR A 374 3.59 46.78 -29.12
C TYR A 374 3.52 45.30 -29.46
N THR A 375 4.41 44.51 -28.87
CA THR A 375 4.49 43.05 -29.06
C THR A 375 4.30 42.35 -27.72
N LEU A 376 3.31 41.48 -27.64
CA LEU A 376 3.12 40.59 -26.48
C LEU A 376 4.12 39.44 -26.56
N THR A 377 5.02 39.31 -25.60
CA THR A 377 6.12 38.34 -25.64
C THR A 377 5.92 37.14 -24.75
N GLY A 378 5.15 37.26 -23.65
CA GLY A 378 4.94 36.17 -22.73
C GLY A 378 3.75 36.39 -21.80
N ILE A 379 3.19 35.27 -21.35
CA ILE A 379 2.09 35.22 -20.39
C ILE A 379 2.39 34.15 -19.38
N VAL A 380 2.12 34.44 -18.10
CA VAL A 380 2.16 33.47 -17.00
C VAL A 380 0.88 33.58 -16.22
N ASP A 381 0.23 32.47 -15.92
CA ASP A 381 -0.97 32.43 -15.10
C ASP A 381 -0.68 32.10 -13.61
N SER A 382 -1.71 32.09 -12.77
CA SER A 382 -1.57 31.81 -11.34
C SER A 382 -1.15 30.38 -11.00
N LYS A 383 -1.27 29.44 -11.93
CA LYS A 383 -0.82 28.06 -11.80
C LYS A 383 0.63 27.86 -12.25
N GLY A 384 1.25 28.93 -12.75
CA GLY A 384 2.60 28.93 -13.30
C GLY A 384 2.67 28.46 -14.75
N CYS A 385 1.51 28.21 -15.39
CA CYS A 385 1.47 27.85 -16.79
C CYS A 385 1.81 29.07 -17.64
N SER A 386 2.71 28.89 -18.59
CA SER A 386 3.25 29.98 -19.40
C SER A 386 3.18 29.70 -20.88
N THR A 387 2.97 30.75 -21.68
CA THR A 387 3.08 30.70 -23.12
C THR A 387 3.84 31.88 -23.65
N THR A 388 4.51 31.69 -24.78
CA THR A 388 5.13 32.77 -25.54
C THR A 388 4.19 33.18 -26.67
N SER A 389 4.20 34.48 -27.02
CA SER A 389 3.35 35.03 -28.05
C SER A 389 4.16 36.05 -28.88
N ASN A 390 3.72 36.30 -30.07
CA ASN A 390 4.24 37.35 -30.95
C ASN A 390 3.07 38.20 -31.52
N LEU A 391 1.96 38.26 -30.78
CA LEU A 391 0.84 39.13 -31.15
C LEU A 391 1.26 40.57 -31.05
N THR A 392 0.90 41.36 -32.05
CA THR A 392 1.24 42.77 -32.12
C THR A 392 -0.02 43.65 -32.24
N THR A 393 0.07 44.83 -31.67
CA THR A 393 -0.87 45.93 -31.90
C THR A 393 -0.09 47.20 -32.20
N GLN A 394 -0.68 48.12 -32.96
CA GLN A 394 -0.03 49.34 -33.42
C GLN A 394 -0.83 50.54 -33.07
N VAL A 395 -0.11 51.65 -32.83
CA VAL A 395 -0.68 53.00 -32.63
C VAL A 395 0.02 53.93 -33.62
N ILE A 396 -0.76 54.70 -34.34
CA ILE A 396 -0.25 55.79 -35.14
C ILE A 396 -0.01 56.98 -34.21
N VAL A 397 1.20 57.52 -34.22
CA VAL A 397 1.60 58.68 -33.45
C VAL A 397 1.60 59.89 -34.36
N ASP A 398 0.66 60.80 -34.16
CA ASP A 398 0.56 62.02 -34.89
C ASP A 398 1.60 63.02 -34.33
N PRO A 399 2.63 63.34 -35.11
CA PRO A 399 3.73 64.16 -34.62
C PRO A 399 3.35 65.58 -34.35
N TYR A 400 4.01 66.20 -33.40
CA TYR A 400 3.93 67.66 -33.23
C TYR A 400 4.29 68.38 -34.52
N PRO A 401 3.57 69.39 -34.92
CA PRO A 401 3.98 70.28 -36.03
C PRO A 401 5.33 70.91 -35.70
N TYR A 402 6.27 70.81 -36.65
CA TYR A 402 7.61 71.32 -36.47
C TYR A 402 8.03 72.16 -37.70
N ILE A 403 8.52 73.36 -37.39
CA ILE A 403 9.08 74.28 -38.35
C ILE A 403 10.58 74.31 -38.21
N ASP A 404 11.31 74.08 -39.34
CA ASP A 404 12.78 74.26 -39.35
C ASP A 404 13.14 75.73 -39.02
N PRO A 405 14.32 75.97 -38.43
CA PRO A 405 14.74 77.33 -38.10
C PRO A 405 14.45 78.28 -39.21
N PHE A 406 13.63 79.31 -38.91
CA PHE A 406 13.19 80.23 -39.89
C PHE A 406 14.30 81.27 -40.18
N THR A 407 14.32 81.77 -41.41
CA THR A 407 15.15 82.88 -41.84
C THR A 407 14.27 84.07 -42.21
N THR A 408 14.72 85.23 -41.91
CA THR A 408 14.04 86.40 -42.40
C THR A 408 14.32 86.58 -43.88
N SER A 409 13.32 86.87 -44.66
CA SER A 409 13.47 87.11 -46.14
C SER A 409 14.27 88.38 -46.37
N THR A 410 14.19 89.31 -45.46
CA THR A 410 14.96 90.55 -45.44
C THR A 410 15.40 90.86 -43.99
N ALA A 411 16.69 90.89 -43.70
CA ALA A 411 17.23 91.18 -42.37
C ALA A 411 17.17 92.66 -42.04
N VAL A 412 17.11 93.53 -43.01
CA VAL A 412 17.01 95.02 -42.87
C VAL A 412 15.99 95.54 -43.85
N ILE A 413 15.02 96.32 -43.42
CA ILE A 413 14.00 96.95 -44.25
C ILE A 413 13.96 98.45 -43.97
N CYS A 414 13.53 99.26 -44.91
CA CYS A 414 13.23 100.70 -44.66
C CYS A 414 11.85 100.81 -44.10
N GLU A 415 11.59 101.96 -43.34
CA GLU A 415 10.30 102.27 -42.85
C GLU A 415 9.23 102.29 -43.95
N GLY A 416 8.20 101.46 -43.82
CA GLY A 416 7.12 101.29 -44.78
C GLY A 416 7.28 100.16 -45.80
N ASP A 417 8.42 99.46 -45.81
CA ASP A 417 8.65 98.25 -46.65
C ASP A 417 8.03 97.02 -46.01
N ASN A 418 7.63 96.05 -46.83
CA ASN A 418 7.08 94.76 -46.40
C ASN A 418 8.14 93.84 -45.83
N ALA A 419 7.83 93.19 -44.71
CA ALA A 419 8.64 92.12 -44.06
C ALA A 419 7.94 90.78 -44.16
N SER A 420 8.73 89.70 -44.22
CA SER A 420 8.20 88.37 -44.17
C SER A 420 9.22 87.42 -43.58
N ILE A 421 8.69 86.32 -43.03
CA ILE A 421 9.49 85.17 -42.49
C ILE A 421 9.30 84.02 -43.45
N SER A 422 10.38 83.41 -43.96
CA SER A 422 10.33 82.15 -44.67
C SER A 422 10.45 81.01 -43.66
N VAL A 423 9.53 80.09 -43.75
CA VAL A 423 9.44 78.92 -42.86
C VAL A 423 9.36 77.65 -43.70
N VAL A 424 9.89 76.55 -43.21
CA VAL A 424 9.67 75.19 -43.76
C VAL A 424 9.04 74.35 -42.68
N LEU A 425 7.80 73.97 -42.92
CA LEU A 425 7.10 73.03 -42.09
C LEU A 425 7.56 71.63 -42.48
N THR A 426 8.17 70.88 -41.58
CA THR A 426 8.71 69.53 -41.85
C THR A 426 7.86 68.45 -41.22
N LEU A 427 7.08 68.71 -40.19
CA LEU A 427 6.18 67.76 -39.50
C LEU A 427 4.83 68.45 -39.25
N GLY A 428 3.77 67.66 -39.09
CA GLY A 428 2.41 68.09 -38.80
C GLY A 428 1.50 68.07 -40.02
N GLU A 429 0.18 68.11 -39.82
CA GLU A 429 -0.87 68.13 -40.86
C GLU A 429 -1.33 69.55 -41.15
N ALA A 430 -1.18 69.97 -42.39
CA ALA A 430 -1.60 71.30 -42.82
C ALA A 430 -3.12 71.44 -42.93
N PRO A 431 -3.72 72.65 -42.67
CA PRO A 431 -3.05 73.88 -42.34
C PRO A 431 -2.52 73.91 -40.88
N ILE A 432 -1.36 74.53 -40.69
CA ILE A 432 -0.79 74.78 -39.37
C ILE A 432 -1.15 76.19 -38.94
N VAL A 433 -1.75 76.38 -37.76
CA VAL A 433 -1.94 77.64 -37.09
C VAL A 433 -0.62 78.00 -36.40
N VAL A 434 0.02 79.06 -36.86
CA VAL A 434 1.25 79.61 -36.29
C VAL A 434 0.91 80.85 -35.46
N ASP A 435 1.01 80.71 -34.13
CA ASP A 435 0.91 81.84 -33.24
C ASP A 435 2.28 82.42 -32.98
N TYR A 436 2.44 83.70 -33.25
CA TYR A 436 3.72 84.38 -33.07
C TYR A 436 3.56 85.74 -32.45
N SER A 437 4.56 86.29 -31.87
CA SER A 437 4.53 87.57 -31.22
C SER A 437 5.77 88.40 -31.52
N TYR A 438 5.60 89.76 -31.58
CA TYR A 438 6.67 90.72 -31.57
C TYR A 438 6.20 92.01 -30.99
N ASN A 439 7.10 92.76 -30.34
CA ASN A 439 6.84 94.00 -29.65
C ASN A 439 5.60 93.97 -28.72
N GLY A 440 5.32 92.85 -28.07
CA GLY A 440 4.21 92.67 -27.13
C GLY A 440 2.83 92.44 -27.76
N ASN A 441 2.71 92.36 -29.08
CA ASN A 441 1.50 92.03 -29.85
C ASN A 441 1.54 90.65 -30.32
N ASN A 442 0.40 89.91 -30.28
CA ASN A 442 0.21 88.56 -30.73
C ASN A 442 -0.46 88.54 -32.10
N TYR A 443 -0.03 87.64 -32.95
CA TYR A 443 -0.50 87.44 -34.32
C TYR A 443 -0.67 85.92 -34.57
N THR A 444 -1.59 85.63 -35.51
CA THR A 444 -1.85 84.22 -35.95
C THR A 444 -1.83 84.17 -37.47
N TYR A 445 -1.19 83.10 -37.99
CA TYR A 445 -1.13 82.90 -39.41
C TYR A 445 -1.40 81.41 -39.73
N ASN A 446 -2.22 81.12 -40.76
CA ASN A 446 -2.50 79.78 -41.24
C ASN A 446 -1.50 79.41 -42.35
N LEU A 447 -0.68 78.40 -42.14
CA LEU A 447 0.36 77.96 -43.02
C LEU A 447 -0.06 76.71 -43.73
N GLY A 448 -0.03 76.70 -45.08
CA GLY A 448 -0.43 75.54 -45.88
C GLY A 448 -1.94 75.46 -46.12
N SER A 449 -2.37 74.45 -46.85
CA SER A 449 -3.77 74.12 -47.16
C SER A 449 -4.11 72.70 -46.77
N ILE A 450 -5.38 72.39 -46.51
CA ILE A 450 -5.85 71.05 -46.18
C ILE A 450 -5.38 70.04 -47.24
N GLY A 451 -4.77 68.95 -46.80
CA GLY A 451 -4.26 67.83 -47.63
C GLY A 451 -2.90 68.12 -48.23
N GLN A 452 -2.23 69.21 -47.91
CA GLN A 452 -0.85 69.45 -48.33
C GLN A 452 0.11 68.60 -47.46
N ILE A 453 1.04 67.89 -48.10
CA ILE A 453 2.00 66.97 -47.47
C ILE A 453 3.27 67.77 -47.10
N THR A 454 3.79 67.55 -45.92
CA THR A 454 5.10 68.07 -45.48
C THR A 454 6.26 67.42 -46.23
N PRO A 455 7.39 68.12 -46.53
CA PRO A 455 7.66 69.50 -46.10
C PRO A 455 6.97 70.54 -46.94
N ILE A 456 6.51 71.64 -46.28
CA ILE A 456 5.85 72.77 -46.90
C ILE A 456 6.70 74.02 -46.69
N SER A 457 7.12 74.66 -47.76
CA SER A 457 7.80 75.95 -47.68
C SER A 457 6.78 77.07 -47.88
N ALA A 458 6.74 77.98 -46.97
CA ALA A 458 5.81 79.10 -46.97
C ALA A 458 6.46 80.36 -46.45
N THR A 459 5.78 81.49 -46.68
CA THR A 459 6.22 82.80 -46.23
C THR A 459 5.11 83.42 -45.34
N ILE A 460 5.42 83.73 -44.11
CA ILE A 460 4.54 84.39 -43.19
C ILE A 460 4.72 85.93 -43.34
N PRO A 461 3.74 86.66 -43.82
CA PRO A 461 3.87 88.09 -43.88
C PRO A 461 3.83 88.73 -42.48
N ILE A 462 4.72 89.63 -42.21
CA ILE A 462 4.79 90.35 -40.94
C ILE A 462 3.95 91.65 -41.07
N ASP A 463 3.08 91.88 -40.11
CA ASP A 463 2.30 93.11 -40.05
C ASP A 463 3.25 94.28 -39.61
N ILE A 464 3.60 95.09 -40.60
CA ILE A 464 4.58 96.19 -40.41
C ILE A 464 4.06 97.31 -39.48
N SER A 465 2.75 97.38 -39.24
CA SER A 465 2.21 98.35 -38.35
C SER A 465 2.63 98.22 -36.87
N GLY A 466 3.10 97.03 -36.50
CA GLY A 466 3.62 96.69 -35.18
C GLY A 466 5.15 96.81 -35.09
N LEU A 467 5.87 97.03 -36.17
CA LEU A 467 7.33 97.12 -36.14
C LEU A 467 7.76 98.53 -35.60
N GLN A 468 8.86 98.49 -34.79
CA GLN A 468 9.47 99.71 -34.27
C GLN A 468 10.79 99.96 -35.02
N ILE A 469 11.21 101.25 -35.05
CA ILE A 469 12.51 101.58 -35.59
C ILE A 469 13.59 100.96 -34.72
N GLY A 470 14.43 100.16 -35.29
CA GLY A 470 15.44 99.40 -34.59
C GLY A 470 15.29 97.84 -34.73
N SER A 471 15.83 97.10 -33.80
CA SER A 471 15.75 95.64 -33.85
C SER A 471 14.42 95.14 -33.29
N ASN A 472 13.70 94.28 -34.05
CA ASN A 472 12.46 93.64 -33.64
C ASN A 472 12.71 92.11 -33.52
N GLN A 473 12.40 91.52 -32.39
CA GLN A 473 12.48 90.10 -32.19
C GLN A 473 11.09 89.50 -32.40
N ILE A 474 11.02 88.50 -33.28
CA ILE A 474 9.82 87.72 -33.51
C ILE A 474 9.98 86.38 -32.81
N THR A 475 8.94 85.99 -32.04
CA THR A 475 8.90 84.76 -31.29
C THR A 475 7.69 83.94 -31.76
N ILE A 476 7.89 82.69 -32.12
CA ILE A 476 6.79 81.72 -32.36
C ILE A 476 6.33 81.25 -30.96
N ASN A 477 5.08 81.35 -30.68
CA ASN A 477 4.47 81.06 -29.37
C ASN A 477 3.86 79.66 -29.35
N SER A 478 3.22 79.22 -30.45
CA SER A 478 2.68 77.91 -30.64
C SER A 478 2.52 77.54 -32.11
N LEU A 479 2.55 76.26 -32.40
CA LEU A 479 2.18 75.68 -33.68
C LEU A 479 1.09 74.64 -33.42
N THR A 480 -0.06 74.78 -34.08
CA THR A 480 -1.19 73.83 -33.96
C THR A 480 -1.56 73.37 -35.35
N ASP A 481 -1.58 72.06 -35.58
CA ASP A 481 -1.92 71.45 -36.84
C ASP A 481 -3.44 71.28 -37.05
N ASN A 482 -3.81 70.71 -38.20
CA ASN A 482 -5.21 70.49 -38.55
C ASN A 482 -5.87 69.39 -37.71
N SER A 483 -5.12 68.51 -37.09
CA SER A 483 -5.60 67.49 -36.17
C SER A 483 -5.80 68.05 -34.74
N GLY A 484 -5.36 69.28 -34.49
CA GLY A 484 -5.43 69.96 -33.18
C GLY A 484 -4.22 69.70 -32.29
N VAL A 485 -3.20 69.04 -32.82
CA VAL A 485 -1.95 68.75 -32.09
C VAL A 485 -1.12 70.04 -31.99
N THR A 486 -0.78 70.45 -30.78
CA THR A 486 -0.02 71.68 -30.54
C THR A 486 1.40 71.34 -30.03
N THR A 487 2.42 71.98 -30.66
CA THR A 487 3.80 71.86 -30.23
C THR A 487 3.98 72.39 -28.81
N PRO A 488 4.50 71.65 -27.85
CA PRO A 488 4.81 72.12 -26.53
C PRO A 488 5.82 73.29 -26.55
N SER A 489 5.65 74.24 -25.63
CA SER A 489 6.50 75.44 -25.59
C SER A 489 7.99 75.19 -25.37
N ASN A 490 8.36 74.01 -24.87
CA ASN A 490 9.76 73.59 -24.72
C ASN A 490 10.39 72.98 -25.99
N GLN A 491 9.62 72.86 -27.07
CA GLN A 491 10.04 72.33 -28.39
C GLN A 491 9.90 73.34 -29.54
N LEU A 492 9.51 74.53 -29.18
CA LEU A 492 9.43 75.66 -30.12
C LEU A 492 10.74 76.37 -30.31
#